data_cb32cd3b879686047f97972105d4b88a
#
_entry.id   cb32cd3b879686047f97972105d4b88a
#
_cell.length_a   1.000
_cell.length_b   1.000
_cell.length_c   1.000
_cell.angle_alpha   90.00
_cell.angle_beta   90.00
_cell.angle_gamma   90.00
#
_symmetry.space_group_name_H-M   'P 1'
#
loop_
_entity.id
_entity.type
_entity.pdbx_description
1 polymer ?
#
loop_
_entity_poly.entity_id
_entity_poly.type
_entity_poly.pdbx_seq_one_letter_code
_entity_poly.pdbx_strand_id
1 'polypeptide(L)'
;MSNDFRDDAIVLHVKNWQTADKYAVCFTREHGKIRFIVYGGRYPKNVAGRLLQPFAQLSLEVIAGQRIDKLKSCELLEMPQAFDFKQMAYAAVVTELTAIFTEDHQSQPEVYELVKETLLLLKERNPRIVVLSFVLKLLDLVGLTPQVEACVVCGKEVDIEEDAWFSPLQGGIICNDCHNEAGEEKFSVGTRKLLANLKSLNFKNPKPF
;
A
#
# COMPACT_ATOMS: atom_id res chain seq x y z
N MET A 1 7.58 24.37 -20.63
CA MET A 1 8.20 24.17 -19.31
C MET A 1 8.57 22.71 -19.24
N SER A 2 9.83 22.38 -18.91
CA SER A 2 10.22 20.97 -18.77
C SER A 2 9.49 20.40 -17.56
N ASN A 3 8.82 19.28 -17.75
CA ASN A 3 8.04 18.60 -16.70
C ASN A 3 8.98 17.68 -15.89
N ASP A 4 10.21 18.15 -15.66
CA ASP A 4 11.24 17.41 -14.95
C ASP A 4 11.08 17.60 -13.45
N PHE A 5 11.17 16.52 -12.71
CA PHE A 5 11.16 16.57 -11.24
C PHE A 5 12.15 15.55 -10.66
N ARG A 6 12.58 15.77 -9.43
CA ARG A 6 13.33 14.83 -8.61
C ARG A 6 12.52 14.49 -7.38
N ASP A 7 12.42 13.20 -7.05
CA ASP A 7 11.60 12.74 -5.94
C ASP A 7 12.12 11.42 -5.36
N ASP A 8 11.83 11.20 -4.10
CA ASP A 8 12.08 9.94 -3.44
C ASP A 8 10.98 8.95 -3.79
N ALA A 9 11.35 7.72 -4.09
CA ALA A 9 10.44 6.71 -4.60
C ALA A 9 10.67 5.34 -3.95
N ILE A 10 9.59 4.59 -3.77
CA ILE A 10 9.63 3.16 -3.44
C ILE A 10 9.29 2.37 -4.69
N VAL A 11 10.12 1.38 -5.02
CA VAL A 11 9.88 0.49 -6.15
C VAL A 11 8.78 -0.50 -5.78
N LEU A 12 7.60 -0.35 -6.42
CA LEU A 12 6.46 -1.22 -6.18
C LEU A 12 6.57 -2.52 -6.98
N HIS A 13 6.91 -2.40 -8.27
CA HIS A 13 6.96 -3.53 -9.18
C HIS A 13 8.03 -3.35 -10.25
N VAL A 14 8.72 -4.44 -10.59
CA VAL A 14 9.67 -4.48 -11.69
C VAL A 14 9.45 -5.77 -12.49
N LYS A 15 9.37 -5.65 -13.80
CA LYS A 15 9.30 -6.81 -14.70
C LYS A 15 10.26 -6.65 -15.87
N ASN A 16 10.68 -7.78 -16.43
CA ASN A 16 11.39 -7.80 -17.69
C ASN A 16 10.47 -7.32 -18.80
N TRP A 17 10.99 -6.45 -19.65
CA TRP A 17 10.27 -5.88 -20.78
C TRP A 17 11.07 -6.11 -22.06
N GLN A 18 10.40 -6.62 -23.09
CA GLN A 18 11.06 -7.01 -24.35
C GLN A 18 12.34 -7.85 -24.12
N THR A 19 13.37 -7.67 -24.97
CA THR A 19 14.58 -8.51 -24.97
C THR A 19 15.57 -8.14 -23.84
N ALA A 20 15.78 -6.85 -23.59
CA ALA A 20 16.84 -6.36 -22.72
C ALA A 20 16.42 -5.32 -21.70
N ASP A 21 15.16 -4.90 -21.72
CA ASP A 21 14.64 -3.79 -20.93
C ASP A 21 14.01 -4.24 -19.62
N LYS A 22 13.79 -3.30 -18.71
CA LYS A 22 12.97 -3.45 -17.53
C LYS A 22 11.85 -2.41 -17.56
N TYR A 23 10.65 -2.81 -17.16
CA TYR A 23 9.53 -1.92 -16.85
C TYR A 23 9.43 -1.82 -15.33
N ALA A 24 9.34 -0.61 -14.82
CA ALA A 24 9.23 -0.34 -13.38
C ALA A 24 8.01 0.52 -13.08
N VAL A 25 7.37 0.22 -11.96
CA VAL A 25 6.34 1.04 -11.32
C VAL A 25 6.90 1.45 -9.97
N CYS A 26 6.96 2.76 -9.73
CA CYS A 26 7.42 3.34 -8.48
C CYS A 26 6.34 4.23 -7.89
N PHE A 27 6.29 4.32 -6.57
CA PHE A 27 5.44 5.28 -5.86
C PHE A 27 6.33 6.36 -5.27
N THR A 28 6.17 7.58 -5.74
CA THR A 28 6.98 8.72 -5.32
C THR A 28 6.28 9.48 -4.19
N ARG A 29 7.06 10.23 -3.43
CA ARG A 29 6.56 10.95 -2.26
C ARG A 29 5.62 12.09 -2.64
N GLU A 30 6.03 12.91 -3.62
CA GLU A 30 5.32 14.16 -3.95
C GLU A 30 4.57 14.08 -5.30
N HIS A 31 4.89 13.11 -6.17
CA HIS A 31 4.32 13.01 -7.52
C HIS A 31 3.48 11.74 -7.74
N GLY A 32 3.23 10.94 -6.68
CA GLY A 32 2.40 9.74 -6.74
C GLY A 32 3.03 8.59 -7.53
N LYS A 33 2.19 7.77 -8.15
CA LYS A 33 2.63 6.60 -8.90
C LYS A 33 3.15 6.99 -10.28
N ILE A 34 4.35 6.51 -10.63
CA ILE A 34 5.01 6.72 -11.92
C ILE A 34 5.41 5.40 -12.56
N ARG A 35 5.51 5.41 -13.88
CA ARG A 35 5.83 4.22 -14.67
C ARG A 35 6.84 4.56 -15.75
N PHE A 36 7.92 3.78 -15.84
CA PHE A 36 8.95 4.01 -16.86
C PHE A 36 9.60 2.73 -17.35
N ILE A 37 10.23 2.83 -18.52
CA ILE A 37 11.04 1.76 -19.09
C ILE A 37 12.51 2.14 -18.98
N VAL A 38 13.33 1.19 -18.49
CA VAL A 38 14.78 1.30 -18.48
C VAL A 38 15.34 0.48 -19.61
N TYR A 39 15.73 1.15 -20.67
CA TYR A 39 16.35 0.51 -21.83
C TYR A 39 17.68 -0.13 -21.47
N GLY A 40 17.86 -1.37 -21.88
CA GLY A 40 19.04 -2.15 -21.51
C GLY A 40 19.12 -2.45 -20.00
N GLY A 41 18.03 -2.31 -19.25
CA GLY A 41 17.99 -2.48 -17.79
C GLY A 41 18.34 -3.90 -17.30
N ARG A 42 18.36 -4.89 -18.21
CA ARG A 42 18.80 -6.26 -17.90
C ARG A 42 20.30 -6.47 -18.07
N TYR A 43 20.99 -5.54 -18.74
CA TYR A 43 22.44 -5.67 -18.88
C TYR A 43 23.16 -5.36 -17.55
N PRO A 44 24.18 -6.16 -17.16
CA PRO A 44 24.91 -5.97 -15.89
C PRO A 44 25.55 -4.58 -15.74
N LYS A 45 25.88 -3.92 -16.84
CA LYS A 45 26.49 -2.58 -16.85
C LYS A 45 25.49 -1.46 -16.59
N ASN A 46 24.17 -1.72 -16.71
CA ASN A 46 23.14 -0.71 -16.50
C ASN A 46 22.92 -0.49 -15.01
N VAL A 47 23.37 0.66 -14.49
CA VAL A 47 23.26 1.00 -13.07
C VAL A 47 21.79 1.10 -12.62
N ALA A 48 20.96 1.82 -13.37
CA ALA A 48 19.53 1.96 -13.06
C ALA A 48 18.83 0.59 -13.01
N GLY A 49 19.12 -0.29 -13.97
CA GLY A 49 18.55 -1.63 -14.01
C GLY A 49 18.95 -2.51 -12.82
N ARG A 50 20.14 -2.28 -12.21
CA ARG A 50 20.57 -3.00 -11.00
C ARG A 50 19.91 -2.45 -9.73
N LEU A 51 19.72 -1.13 -9.64
CA LEU A 51 19.11 -0.48 -8.49
C LEU A 51 17.59 -0.72 -8.41
N LEU A 52 16.95 -0.91 -9.56
CA LEU A 52 15.53 -1.22 -9.64
C LEU A 52 15.26 -2.66 -9.18
N GLN A 53 15.08 -2.79 -7.88
CA GLN A 53 14.66 -4.02 -7.21
C GLN A 53 13.37 -3.74 -6.43
N PRO A 54 12.40 -4.67 -6.37
CA PRO A 54 11.20 -4.49 -5.56
C PRO A 54 11.55 -4.04 -4.13
N PHE A 55 10.80 -3.10 -3.60
CA PHE A 55 10.93 -2.52 -2.25
C PHE A 55 12.14 -1.59 -2.05
N ALA A 56 13.03 -1.40 -3.04
CA ALA A 56 14.13 -0.44 -2.95
C ALA A 56 13.60 0.99 -2.83
N GLN A 57 14.28 1.81 -2.03
CA GLN A 57 14.04 3.25 -1.97
C GLN A 57 15.10 3.96 -2.81
N LEU A 58 14.66 4.76 -3.74
CA LEU A 58 15.49 5.43 -4.73
C LEU A 58 15.15 6.92 -4.79
N SER A 59 16.14 7.77 -5.05
CA SER A 59 15.90 9.13 -5.53
C SER A 59 15.92 9.09 -7.05
N LEU A 60 14.83 9.51 -7.67
CA LEU A 60 14.60 9.45 -9.11
C LEU A 60 14.57 10.86 -9.70
N GLU A 61 15.24 11.06 -10.83
CA GLU A 61 15.07 12.22 -11.70
C GLU A 61 14.29 11.78 -12.93
N VAL A 62 13.12 12.39 -13.15
CA VAL A 62 12.12 11.93 -14.10
C VAL A 62 11.60 13.08 -14.94
N ILE A 63 11.34 12.81 -16.21
CA ILE A 63 10.53 13.66 -17.07
C ILE A 63 9.15 13.04 -17.16
N ALA A 64 8.13 13.73 -16.67
CA ALA A 64 6.75 13.24 -16.75
C ALA A 64 6.28 13.09 -18.20
N GLY A 65 5.71 11.94 -18.50
CA GLY A 65 5.12 11.60 -19.78
C GLY A 65 3.59 11.45 -19.71
N GLN A 66 2.92 11.42 -20.85
CA GLN A 66 1.46 11.22 -20.88
C GLN A 66 1.03 9.78 -20.52
N ARG A 67 1.83 8.79 -20.84
CA ARG A 67 1.54 7.36 -20.62
C ARG A 67 2.68 6.65 -19.88
N ILE A 68 3.90 6.99 -20.20
CA ILE A 68 5.11 6.41 -19.65
C ILE A 68 6.08 7.56 -19.42
N ASP A 69 6.63 7.62 -18.23
CA ASP A 69 7.63 8.59 -17.82
C ASP A 69 9.00 8.21 -18.36
N LYS A 70 9.90 9.16 -18.42
CA LYS A 70 11.28 8.93 -18.82
C LYS A 70 12.21 9.11 -17.63
N LEU A 71 12.84 8.01 -17.22
CA LEU A 71 13.88 8.06 -16.19
C LEU A 71 15.14 8.72 -16.77
N LYS A 72 15.63 9.79 -16.12
CA LYS A 72 16.91 10.45 -16.42
C LYS A 72 18.06 9.87 -15.61
N SER A 73 17.84 9.80 -14.29
CA SER A 73 18.81 9.23 -13.35
C SER A 73 18.11 8.59 -12.15
N CYS A 74 18.80 7.67 -11.48
CA CYS A 74 18.38 7.15 -10.19
C CYS A 74 19.58 6.95 -9.28
N GLU A 75 19.37 7.24 -8.00
CA GLU A 75 20.34 7.05 -6.92
C GLU A 75 19.71 6.18 -5.84
N LEU A 76 20.53 5.31 -5.24
CA LEU A 76 20.06 4.46 -4.15
C LEU A 76 19.98 5.28 -2.86
N LEU A 77 18.81 5.31 -2.23
CA LEU A 77 18.61 5.83 -0.87
C LEU A 77 18.71 4.71 0.16
N GLU A 78 18.01 3.62 -0.07
CA GLU A 78 18.00 2.47 0.83
C GLU A 78 17.78 1.17 0.04
N MET A 79 18.61 0.16 0.33
CA MET A 79 18.44 -1.18 -0.23
C MET A 79 17.21 -1.86 0.35
N PRO A 80 16.54 -2.74 -0.42
CA PRO A 80 15.45 -3.54 0.11
C PRO A 80 15.90 -4.29 1.36
N GLN A 81 15.04 -4.37 2.35
CA GLN A 81 15.29 -5.16 3.54
C GLN A 81 15.50 -6.64 3.16
N ALA A 82 16.43 -7.31 3.85
CA ALA A 82 16.63 -8.75 3.68
C ALA A 82 15.43 -9.50 4.29
N PHE A 83 14.38 -9.70 3.49
CA PHE A 83 13.19 -10.42 3.86
C PHE A 83 13.36 -11.93 3.70
N ASP A 84 12.81 -12.71 4.64
CA ASP A 84 12.55 -14.12 4.41
C ASP A 84 11.40 -14.31 3.40
N PHE A 85 11.12 -15.56 3.00
CA PHE A 85 10.08 -15.86 2.02
C PHE A 85 8.69 -15.37 2.45
N LYS A 86 8.35 -15.51 3.72
CA LYS A 86 7.06 -15.08 4.26
C LYS A 86 6.94 -13.55 4.30
N GLN A 87 7.97 -12.87 4.78
CA GLN A 87 8.04 -11.40 4.79
C GLN A 87 7.97 -10.82 3.39
N MET A 88 8.66 -11.46 2.40
CA MET A 88 8.62 -11.05 1.00
C MET A 88 7.21 -11.14 0.42
N ALA A 89 6.44 -12.20 0.74
CA ALA A 89 5.05 -12.32 0.30
C ALA A 89 4.18 -11.20 0.88
N TYR A 90 4.35 -10.84 2.15
CA TYR A 90 3.63 -9.72 2.75
C TYR A 90 4.06 -8.36 2.18
N ALA A 91 5.35 -8.15 1.92
CA ALA A 91 5.84 -6.94 1.26
C ALA A 91 5.26 -6.78 -0.16
N ALA A 92 5.12 -7.90 -0.90
CA ALA A 92 4.48 -7.89 -2.21
C ALA A 92 2.99 -7.48 -2.12
N VAL A 93 2.25 -7.96 -1.10
CA VAL A 93 0.86 -7.51 -0.87
C VAL A 93 0.81 -6.00 -0.61
N VAL A 94 1.72 -5.46 0.21
CA VAL A 94 1.78 -4.02 0.49
C VAL A 94 1.97 -3.21 -0.79
N THR A 95 2.96 -3.58 -1.61
CA THR A 95 3.25 -2.84 -2.85
C THR A 95 2.18 -3.02 -3.93
N GLU A 96 1.55 -4.19 -4.02
CA GLU A 96 0.46 -4.45 -4.94
C GLU A 96 -0.79 -3.63 -4.58
N LEU A 97 -1.21 -3.63 -3.31
CA LEU A 97 -2.34 -2.83 -2.86
C LEU A 97 -2.07 -1.33 -3.05
N THR A 98 -0.85 -0.86 -2.77
CA THR A 98 -0.46 0.52 -3.06
C THR A 98 -0.65 0.82 -4.55
N ALA A 99 -0.17 -0.05 -5.44
CA ALA A 99 -0.29 0.15 -6.88
C ALA A 99 -1.75 0.16 -7.37
N ILE A 100 -2.64 -0.61 -6.73
CA ILE A 100 -4.07 -0.71 -7.10
C ILE A 100 -4.85 0.51 -6.60
N PHE A 101 -4.63 0.93 -5.35
CA PHE A 101 -5.43 1.97 -4.68
C PHE A 101 -4.92 3.40 -4.88
N THR A 102 -3.83 3.59 -5.63
CA THR A 102 -3.29 4.93 -5.92
C THR A 102 -3.36 5.24 -7.40
N GLU A 103 -3.54 6.51 -7.73
CA GLU A 103 -3.60 7.00 -9.11
C GLU A 103 -2.23 7.44 -9.62
N ASP A 104 -2.06 7.43 -10.95
CA ASP A 104 -0.83 7.90 -11.58
C ASP A 104 -0.72 9.42 -11.43
N HIS A 105 0.47 9.90 -11.08
CA HIS A 105 0.80 11.33 -10.90
C HIS A 105 -0.07 12.08 -9.88
N GLN A 106 -0.73 11.37 -8.96
CA GLN A 106 -1.46 11.98 -7.87
C GLN A 106 -0.63 11.91 -6.57
N SER A 107 -0.26 13.07 -6.06
CA SER A 107 0.51 13.19 -4.80
C SER A 107 -0.28 12.65 -3.61
N GLN A 108 0.31 11.74 -2.85
CA GLN A 108 -0.24 11.16 -1.62
C GLN A 108 0.91 10.86 -0.63
N PRO A 109 1.53 11.89 -0.03
CA PRO A 109 2.70 11.72 0.84
C PRO A 109 2.43 10.82 2.05
N GLU A 110 1.20 10.85 2.60
CA GLU A 110 0.80 10.00 3.72
C GLU A 110 0.82 8.51 3.34
N VAL A 111 0.42 8.17 2.12
CA VAL A 111 0.49 6.78 1.61
C VAL A 111 1.95 6.37 1.42
N TYR A 112 2.80 7.27 0.92
CA TYR A 112 4.24 7.01 0.77
C TYR A 112 4.88 6.66 2.12
N GLU A 113 4.65 7.48 3.15
CA GLU A 113 5.20 7.23 4.49
C GLU A 113 4.62 5.94 5.09
N LEU A 114 3.32 5.67 4.91
CA LEU A 114 2.70 4.43 5.37
C LEU A 114 3.36 3.20 4.74
N VAL A 115 3.61 3.19 3.42
CA VAL A 115 4.29 2.09 2.73
C VAL A 115 5.71 1.91 3.26
N LYS A 116 6.46 3.01 3.38
CA LYS A 116 7.83 3.01 3.88
C LYS A 116 7.93 2.40 5.28
N GLU A 117 7.12 2.91 6.21
CA GLU A 117 7.08 2.43 7.59
C GLU A 117 6.64 0.95 7.67
N THR A 118 5.66 0.55 6.85
CA THR A 118 5.19 -0.84 6.78
C THR A 118 6.32 -1.78 6.38
N LEU A 119 7.06 -1.45 5.32
CA LEU A 119 8.18 -2.28 4.84
C LEU A 119 9.28 -2.44 5.90
N LEU A 120 9.56 -1.41 6.70
CA LEU A 120 10.50 -1.50 7.82
C LEU A 120 9.97 -2.44 8.91
N LEU A 121 8.71 -2.28 9.31
CA LEU A 121 8.09 -3.05 10.39
C LEU A 121 7.91 -4.54 10.07
N LEU A 122 7.80 -4.92 8.79
CA LEU A 122 7.69 -6.32 8.38
C LEU A 122 8.84 -7.19 8.88
N LYS A 123 10.03 -6.60 9.09
CA LYS A 123 11.19 -7.31 9.60
C LYS A 123 11.19 -7.44 11.12
N GLU A 124 10.60 -6.48 11.81
CA GLU A 124 10.68 -6.35 13.28
C GLU A 124 9.49 -6.96 14.01
N ARG A 125 8.36 -7.07 13.32
CA ARG A 125 7.07 -7.42 13.90
C ARG A 125 6.41 -8.59 13.17
N ASN A 126 5.31 -9.10 13.75
CA ASN A 126 4.49 -10.12 13.09
C ASN A 126 3.96 -9.58 11.75
N PRO A 127 4.42 -10.09 10.59
CA PRO A 127 4.07 -9.54 9.28
C PRO A 127 2.57 -9.53 9.01
N ARG A 128 1.83 -10.52 9.54
CA ARG A 128 0.37 -10.61 9.39
C ARG A 128 -0.34 -9.42 10.04
N ILE A 129 0.07 -9.07 11.26
CA ILE A 129 -0.51 -7.94 12.00
C ILE A 129 -0.17 -6.63 11.30
N VAL A 130 1.09 -6.46 10.89
CA VAL A 130 1.57 -5.26 10.19
C VAL A 130 0.77 -5.04 8.92
N VAL A 131 0.60 -6.07 8.06
CA VAL A 131 -0.12 -5.93 6.79
C VAL A 131 -1.62 -5.69 7.00
N LEU A 132 -2.26 -6.35 7.97
CA LEU A 132 -3.67 -6.08 8.27
C LEU A 132 -3.87 -4.62 8.73
N SER A 133 -2.99 -4.10 9.59
CA SER A 133 -3.03 -2.70 9.99
C SER A 133 -2.74 -1.74 8.83
N PHE A 134 -1.78 -2.09 7.96
CA PHE A 134 -1.50 -1.35 6.73
C PHE A 134 -2.75 -1.24 5.84
N VAL A 135 -3.44 -2.35 5.60
CA VAL A 135 -4.66 -2.37 4.76
C VAL A 135 -5.71 -1.41 5.30
N LEU A 136 -5.98 -1.44 6.61
CA LEU A 136 -6.97 -0.55 7.23
C LEU A 136 -6.58 0.93 7.10
N LYS A 137 -5.30 1.25 7.32
CA LYS A 137 -4.78 2.61 7.17
C LYS A 137 -4.79 3.08 5.72
N LEU A 138 -4.45 2.20 4.78
CA LEU A 138 -4.51 2.52 3.36
C LEU A 138 -5.95 2.84 2.94
N LEU A 139 -6.91 2.00 3.32
CA LEU A 139 -8.34 2.23 3.04
C LEU A 139 -8.82 3.57 3.63
N ASP A 140 -8.35 3.92 4.82
CA ASP A 140 -8.66 5.21 5.46
C ASP A 140 -8.11 6.40 4.61
N LEU A 141 -6.84 6.32 4.18
CA LEU A 141 -6.20 7.36 3.39
C LEU A 141 -6.80 7.54 1.99
N VAL A 142 -7.33 6.47 1.40
CA VAL A 142 -7.97 6.52 0.08
C VAL A 142 -9.50 6.70 0.13
N GLY A 143 -10.05 6.95 1.33
CA GLY A 143 -11.48 7.24 1.52
C GLY A 143 -12.42 6.02 1.40
N LEU A 144 -11.90 4.82 1.58
CA LEU A 144 -12.65 3.55 1.52
C LEU A 144 -12.79 2.87 2.89
N THR A 145 -12.78 3.65 3.96
CA THR A 145 -12.92 3.14 5.33
C THR A 145 -14.26 2.45 5.53
N PRO A 146 -14.29 1.18 5.93
CA PRO A 146 -15.55 0.52 6.28
C PRO A 146 -16.24 1.19 7.47
N GLN A 147 -17.56 1.37 7.39
CA GLN A 147 -18.35 1.85 8.52
C GLN A 147 -18.55 0.71 9.52
N VAL A 148 -17.98 0.84 10.72
CA VAL A 148 -17.99 -0.22 11.74
C VAL A 148 -18.56 0.24 13.10
N GLU A 149 -19.06 1.47 13.19
CA GLU A 149 -19.60 2.07 14.38
C GLU A 149 -21.12 2.14 14.34
N ALA A 150 -21.70 2.39 13.15
CA ALA A 150 -23.13 2.51 12.95
C ALA A 150 -23.62 1.61 11.81
N CYS A 151 -24.88 1.17 11.91
CA CYS A 151 -25.53 0.37 10.88
C CYS A 151 -25.68 1.17 9.58
N VAL A 152 -25.19 0.64 8.46
CA VAL A 152 -25.25 1.30 7.14
C VAL A 152 -26.67 1.37 6.57
N VAL A 153 -27.63 0.63 7.13
CA VAL A 153 -29.03 0.62 6.68
C VAL A 153 -29.87 1.64 7.44
N CYS A 154 -29.84 1.63 8.78
CA CYS A 154 -30.71 2.49 9.60
C CYS A 154 -29.98 3.61 10.35
N GLY A 155 -28.65 3.65 10.30
CA GLY A 155 -27.85 4.68 10.98
C GLY A 155 -27.73 4.51 12.50
N LYS A 156 -28.33 3.46 13.10
CA LYS A 156 -28.24 3.20 14.54
C LYS A 156 -26.81 2.84 14.92
N GLU A 157 -26.27 3.48 15.94
CA GLU A 157 -24.99 3.06 16.54
C GLU A 157 -25.09 1.63 17.08
N VAL A 158 -24.05 0.84 16.86
CA VAL A 158 -23.97 -0.55 17.31
C VAL A 158 -22.83 -0.64 18.32
N ASP A 159 -23.13 -0.99 19.56
CA ASP A 159 -22.12 -1.13 20.60
C ASP A 159 -21.04 -2.13 20.18
N ILE A 160 -19.76 -1.84 20.49
CA ILE A 160 -18.64 -2.72 20.18
C ILE A 160 -18.73 -4.09 20.87
N GLU A 161 -19.50 -4.17 21.94
CA GLU A 161 -19.78 -5.41 22.69
C GLU A 161 -20.94 -6.23 22.10
N GLU A 162 -21.59 -5.72 21.04
CA GLU A 162 -22.64 -6.44 20.34
C GLU A 162 -22.12 -7.07 19.05
N ASP A 163 -22.59 -8.27 18.72
CA ASP A 163 -22.38 -8.87 17.41
C ASP A 163 -23.14 -8.05 16.34
N ALA A 164 -22.56 -7.98 15.16
CA ALA A 164 -23.15 -7.34 13.99
C ALA A 164 -22.95 -8.22 12.75
N TRP A 165 -23.47 -7.77 11.63
CA TRP A 165 -23.24 -8.38 10.32
C TRP A 165 -22.45 -7.41 9.46
N PHE A 166 -21.61 -7.90 8.57
CA PHE A 166 -20.85 -7.06 7.66
C PHE A 166 -21.31 -7.28 6.22
N SER A 167 -21.66 -6.20 5.54
CA SER A 167 -22.00 -6.19 4.13
C SER A 167 -20.86 -5.60 3.30
N PRO A 168 -20.11 -6.40 2.54
CA PRO A 168 -19.10 -5.87 1.63
C PRO A 168 -19.68 -4.94 0.57
N LEU A 169 -20.92 -5.19 0.12
CA LEU A 169 -21.61 -4.39 -0.89
C LEU A 169 -21.99 -2.99 -0.37
N GLN A 170 -22.35 -2.89 0.91
CA GLN A 170 -22.71 -1.61 1.53
C GLN A 170 -21.53 -0.95 2.25
N GLY A 171 -20.39 -1.64 2.34
CA GLY A 171 -19.16 -1.11 2.91
C GLY A 171 -19.19 -0.92 4.42
N GLY A 172 -19.99 -1.72 5.17
CA GLY A 172 -20.05 -1.55 6.61
C GLY A 172 -20.92 -2.56 7.35
N ILE A 173 -21.11 -2.30 8.67
CA ILE A 173 -21.89 -3.18 9.54
C ILE A 173 -23.39 -2.93 9.42
N ILE A 174 -24.14 -4.01 9.65
CA ILE A 174 -25.60 -4.04 9.72
C ILE A 174 -25.99 -4.55 11.11
N CYS A 175 -26.92 -3.87 11.79
CA CYS A 175 -27.43 -4.30 13.08
C CYS A 175 -28.35 -5.53 12.94
N ASN A 176 -28.60 -6.22 14.05
CA ASN A 176 -29.45 -7.42 14.06
C ASN A 176 -30.87 -7.17 13.54
N ASP A 177 -31.41 -5.95 13.75
CA ASP A 177 -32.77 -5.59 13.32
C ASP A 177 -32.88 -5.41 11.79
N CYS A 178 -31.77 -5.05 11.12
CA CYS A 178 -31.71 -4.80 9.69
C CYS A 178 -31.12 -5.97 8.89
N HIS A 179 -30.57 -6.97 9.57
CA HIS A 179 -29.95 -8.14 8.92
C HIS A 179 -31.00 -8.97 8.17
N ASN A 180 -30.68 -9.35 6.92
CA ASN A 180 -31.60 -10.08 6.05
C ASN A 180 -30.99 -11.35 5.37
N GLU A 181 -29.84 -11.81 5.85
CA GLU A 181 -29.11 -13.00 5.37
C GLU A 181 -28.57 -12.96 3.93
N ALA A 182 -28.81 -11.91 3.17
CA ALA A 182 -28.39 -11.81 1.77
C ALA A 182 -26.96 -11.29 1.61
N GLY A 183 -25.97 -12.17 1.62
CA GLY A 183 -24.56 -11.83 1.34
C GLY A 183 -23.85 -11.09 2.48
N GLU A 184 -24.37 -11.21 3.69
CA GLU A 184 -23.84 -10.60 4.91
C GLU A 184 -23.10 -11.65 5.72
N GLU A 185 -21.95 -11.25 6.29
CA GLU A 185 -21.14 -12.14 7.12
C GLU A 185 -21.17 -11.73 8.59
N LYS A 186 -21.24 -12.72 9.50
CA LYS A 186 -21.25 -12.44 10.93
C LYS A 186 -19.95 -11.72 11.34
N PHE A 187 -20.10 -10.54 11.92
CA PHE A 187 -19.02 -9.69 12.39
C PHE A 187 -19.00 -9.64 13.92
N SER A 188 -18.30 -10.62 14.50
CA SER A 188 -18.29 -10.86 15.94
C SER A 188 -17.65 -9.70 16.73
N VAL A 189 -18.01 -9.59 18.01
CA VAL A 189 -17.35 -8.68 18.97
C VAL A 189 -15.83 -8.79 18.93
N GLY A 190 -15.29 -10.02 18.90
CA GLY A 190 -13.83 -10.25 18.80
C GLY A 190 -13.22 -9.66 17.54
N THR A 191 -13.89 -9.81 16.39
CA THR A 191 -13.45 -9.23 15.11
C THR A 191 -13.49 -7.71 15.17
N ARG A 192 -14.54 -7.11 15.71
CA ARG A 192 -14.69 -5.66 15.86
C ARG A 192 -13.59 -5.06 16.73
N LYS A 193 -13.30 -5.66 17.89
CA LYS A 193 -12.21 -5.26 18.81
C LYS A 193 -10.83 -5.40 18.14
N LEU A 194 -10.59 -6.49 17.42
CA LEU A 194 -9.35 -6.68 16.67
C LEU A 194 -9.15 -5.58 15.63
N LEU A 195 -10.18 -5.27 14.86
CA LEU A 195 -10.13 -4.23 13.82
C LEU A 195 -9.83 -2.85 14.41
N ALA A 196 -10.48 -2.48 15.52
CA ALA A 196 -10.20 -1.24 16.24
C ALA A 196 -8.73 -1.17 16.72
N ASN A 197 -8.19 -2.25 17.27
CA ASN A 197 -6.80 -2.33 17.71
C ASN A 197 -5.82 -2.22 16.52
N LEU A 198 -6.10 -2.90 15.39
CA LEU A 198 -5.26 -2.82 14.19
C LEU A 198 -5.26 -1.40 13.61
N LYS A 199 -6.40 -0.72 13.60
CA LYS A 199 -6.52 0.67 13.12
C LYS A 199 -5.73 1.65 14.00
N SER A 200 -5.71 1.44 15.32
CA SER A 200 -5.00 2.28 16.28
C SER A 200 -3.49 2.03 16.37
N LEU A 201 -2.96 0.99 15.71
CA LEU A 201 -1.53 0.64 15.76
C LEU A 201 -0.66 1.80 15.26
N ASN A 202 0.21 2.31 16.13
CA ASN A 202 1.15 3.37 15.76
C ASN A 202 2.41 2.77 15.11
N PHE A 203 2.64 3.06 13.84
CA PHE A 203 3.79 2.57 13.09
C PHE A 203 5.09 3.29 13.48
N LYS A 204 5.01 4.59 13.83
CA LYS A 204 6.18 5.39 14.23
C LYS A 204 6.74 5.02 15.60
N ASN A 205 5.87 4.56 16.50
CA ASN A 205 6.27 4.15 17.85
C ASN A 205 5.46 2.92 18.27
N PRO A 206 5.68 1.77 17.64
CA PRO A 206 4.91 0.57 17.92
C PRO A 206 5.21 0.05 19.32
N LYS A 207 4.24 0.14 20.23
CA LYS A 207 4.31 -0.57 21.50
C LYS A 207 4.36 -2.08 21.22
N PRO A 208 5.10 -2.87 22.01
CA PRO A 208 5.03 -4.34 21.90
C PRO A 208 3.59 -4.80 22.19
N PHE A 209 3.08 -5.74 21.37
CA PHE A 209 1.87 -6.49 21.66
C PHE A 209 2.16 -7.57 22.69
#